data_6b4704d23d5bc638ed5f751a400354e8
#
_entry.id   6b4704d23d5bc638ed5f751a400354e8
#
_cell.length_a   1.000
_cell.length_b   1.000
_cell.length_c   1.000
_cell.angle_alpha   90.00
_cell.angle_beta   90.00
_cell.angle_gamma   90.00
#
_symmetry.space_group_name_H-M   'P 1'
#
loop_
_entity.id
_entity.type
_entity.pdbx_description
1 polymer ?
#
loop_
_entity_poly.entity_id
_entity_poly.type
_entity_poly.pdbx_seq_one_letter_code
_entity_poly.pdbx_strand_id
1 'polypeptide(L)'
;MVRRSGRGCLLSKIDIKHAYRILPVRMEDWPLLVYQWEGQYYVDLVLPFGGRSSSSIFTSFADLLNWILTFKRKLNSIHYSDDYLLASPPAPTDQAHQDLQTFKQTFYSLGVPIAEDKLIGPTTSLTFVGIRINTEDFTVSIPQEKVKEVMDQMPRWCSRRTCTQVQLQSLVGKFNFFAKVIRPGRIFTRRLIDLIYTVRRPLHHITLTSAAKQDIHWWCELLHSWNQSSIIPDSTRLLSTDLRLYTDAAKGKGLGAVFGKAWIQAAWPPTWLDIDIDFKELFAIVAAAFTWGHLWGGKRVVFVTDNKPITQIWASGSTPAPNLMVLIRKLFIFAARNQFLVSFKHIYGIYNHAADALSRFQVSRFRQVMPDAEAHPTVIPEIVWELSEHTHMQH
;
A
#
# COMPACT_ATOMS: atom_id res chain seq x y z
N MET A 1 -6.07 11.03 9.34
CA MET A 1 -7.06 12.09 9.22
C MET A 1 -8.45 11.52 8.90
N VAL A 2 -8.80 11.14 7.68
CA VAL A 2 -10.12 10.62 7.27
C VAL A 2 -10.71 9.56 8.22
N ARG A 3 -9.88 8.59 8.69
CA ARG A 3 -10.34 7.59 9.68
C ARG A 3 -10.83 8.18 11.00
N ARG A 4 -10.24 9.31 11.46
CA ARG A 4 -10.64 9.95 12.71
C ARG A 4 -11.91 10.74 12.54
N SER A 5 -12.12 11.34 11.35
CA SER A 5 -13.33 12.09 11.02
C SER A 5 -14.52 11.18 10.70
N GLY A 6 -14.29 9.91 10.38
CA GLY A 6 -15.33 8.93 10.11
C GLY A 6 -15.80 8.89 8.65
N ARG A 7 -16.61 7.88 8.35
CA ARG A 7 -17.24 7.69 7.03
C ARG A 7 -18.18 8.85 6.74
N GLY A 8 -18.18 9.34 5.49
CA GLY A 8 -18.99 10.47 5.06
C GLY A 8 -18.46 11.84 5.51
N CYS A 9 -17.26 11.92 6.10
CA CYS A 9 -16.65 13.18 6.46
C CYS A 9 -16.45 14.08 5.23
N LEU A 10 -16.57 15.40 5.41
CA LEU A 10 -16.43 16.36 4.34
C LEU A 10 -14.98 16.83 4.22
N LEU A 11 -14.47 16.80 3.00
CA LEU A 11 -13.10 17.17 2.66
C LEU A 11 -13.07 18.51 1.93
N SER A 12 -12.11 19.36 2.26
CA SER A 12 -11.79 20.56 1.47
C SER A 12 -10.31 20.59 1.14
N LYS A 13 -10.00 20.90 -0.13
CA LYS A 13 -8.63 21.10 -0.61
C LYS A 13 -8.38 22.59 -0.80
N ILE A 14 -7.28 23.06 -0.27
CA ILE A 14 -6.84 24.46 -0.32
C ILE A 14 -5.39 24.50 -0.78
N ASP A 15 -5.04 25.44 -1.65
CA ASP A 15 -3.71 25.62 -2.24
C ASP A 15 -3.20 27.04 -1.89
N ILE A 16 -1.94 27.15 -1.46
CA ILE A 16 -1.30 28.45 -1.22
C ILE A 16 -0.91 29.05 -2.57
N LYS A 17 -1.41 30.26 -2.84
CA LYS A 17 -1.07 30.98 -4.05
C LYS A 17 0.40 31.38 -4.03
N HIS A 18 1.11 31.12 -5.13
CA HIS A 18 2.51 31.45 -5.34
C HIS A 18 3.53 30.65 -4.49
N ALA A 19 3.10 29.76 -3.59
CA ALA A 19 3.95 28.85 -2.82
C ALA A 19 5.24 29.52 -2.28
N TYR A 20 6.43 29.08 -2.73
CA TYR A 20 7.73 29.61 -2.28
C TYR A 20 7.88 31.12 -2.47
N ARG A 21 7.24 31.71 -3.48
CA ARG A 21 7.36 33.15 -3.83
C ARG A 21 6.72 34.09 -2.82
N ILE A 22 6.04 33.57 -1.78
CA ILE A 22 5.53 34.42 -0.68
C ILE A 22 6.57 34.63 0.43
N LEU A 23 7.68 33.91 0.41
CA LEU A 23 8.73 34.01 1.44
C LEU A 23 9.84 34.96 0.96
N PRO A 24 10.07 36.10 1.65
CA PRO A 24 11.13 37.02 1.27
C PRO A 24 12.51 36.43 1.61
N VAL A 25 13.52 36.78 0.81
CA VAL A 25 14.93 36.47 1.06
C VAL A 25 15.60 37.72 1.67
N ARG A 26 16.50 37.50 2.63
CA ARG A 26 17.28 38.58 3.25
C ARG A 26 18.06 39.35 2.19
N MET A 27 18.18 40.66 2.36
CA MET A 27 18.87 41.54 1.39
C MET A 27 20.33 41.13 1.20
N GLU A 28 20.99 40.63 2.26
CA GLU A 28 22.38 40.17 2.24
C GLU A 28 22.59 38.98 1.30
N ASP A 29 21.55 38.19 1.08
CA ASP A 29 21.59 36.98 0.25
C ASP A 29 21.16 37.24 -1.22
N TRP A 30 20.65 38.44 -1.56
CA TRP A 30 20.22 38.78 -2.91
C TRP A 30 21.31 38.64 -3.98
N PRO A 31 22.60 38.98 -3.72
CA PRO A 31 23.66 38.78 -4.72
C PRO A 31 23.85 37.32 -5.13
N LEU A 32 23.40 36.34 -4.31
CA LEU A 32 23.47 34.90 -4.59
C LEU A 32 22.35 34.46 -5.54
N LEU A 33 21.32 35.28 -5.74
CA LEU A 33 20.12 34.98 -6.51
C LEU A 33 20.01 35.81 -7.80
N VAL A 34 21.14 36.34 -8.27
CA VAL A 34 21.22 37.08 -9.52
C VAL A 34 21.24 36.11 -10.71
N TYR A 35 20.45 36.37 -11.72
CA TYR A 35 20.48 35.65 -12.99
C TYR A 35 20.38 36.61 -14.18
N GLN A 36 20.82 36.15 -15.35
CA GLN A 36 20.78 36.92 -16.57
C GLN A 36 19.71 36.36 -17.52
N TRP A 37 18.88 37.25 -18.06
CA TRP A 37 17.90 36.92 -19.07
C TRP A 37 17.86 38.01 -20.15
N GLU A 38 17.94 37.63 -21.41
CA GLU A 38 17.95 38.56 -22.55
C GLU A 38 18.94 39.76 -22.40
N GLY A 39 20.14 39.46 -21.84
CA GLY A 39 21.17 40.49 -21.62
C GLY A 39 20.96 41.39 -20.40
N GLN A 40 19.85 41.27 -19.70
CA GLN A 40 19.52 42.01 -18.48
C GLN A 40 19.82 41.15 -17.25
N TYR A 41 20.21 41.80 -16.13
CA TYR A 41 20.40 41.13 -14.85
C TYR A 41 19.15 41.33 -13.98
N TYR A 42 18.75 40.25 -13.38
CA TYR A 42 17.61 40.17 -12.46
C TYR A 42 18.06 39.55 -11.13
N VAL A 43 17.35 39.88 -10.07
CA VAL A 43 17.57 39.30 -8.75
C VAL A 43 16.25 38.79 -8.17
N ASP A 44 16.24 37.59 -7.65
CA ASP A 44 15.09 37.06 -6.91
C ASP A 44 15.10 37.65 -5.49
N LEU A 45 14.04 38.39 -5.16
CA LEU A 45 13.83 38.95 -3.81
C LEU A 45 13.09 38.01 -2.87
N VAL A 46 12.62 36.89 -3.41
CA VAL A 46 11.82 35.88 -2.72
C VAL A 46 12.38 34.49 -2.98
N LEU A 47 11.98 33.50 -2.19
CA LEU A 47 12.49 32.15 -2.26
C LEU A 47 12.29 31.55 -3.67
N PRO A 48 13.39 31.20 -4.40
CA PRO A 48 13.29 30.74 -5.79
C PRO A 48 12.88 29.27 -5.86
N PHE A 49 12.22 28.91 -6.98
CA PHE A 49 12.07 27.52 -7.35
C PHE A 49 13.41 26.92 -7.78
N GLY A 50 13.66 25.66 -7.44
CA GLY A 50 14.89 24.94 -7.82
C GLY A 50 16.09 25.16 -6.88
N GLY A 51 16.02 26.09 -5.94
CA GLY A 51 17.03 26.22 -4.89
C GLY A 51 17.08 24.95 -3.99
N ARG A 52 18.28 24.48 -3.70
CA ARG A 52 18.50 23.25 -2.93
C ARG A 52 17.77 23.25 -1.58
N SER A 53 17.74 24.40 -0.90
CA SER A 53 17.12 24.56 0.43
C SER A 53 15.68 25.08 0.36
N SER A 54 15.19 25.54 -0.80
CA SER A 54 13.90 26.20 -0.93
C SER A 54 12.73 25.33 -0.46
N SER A 55 12.75 24.03 -0.82
CA SER A 55 11.71 23.09 -0.41
C SER A 55 11.69 22.89 1.12
N SER A 56 12.86 22.78 1.76
CA SER A 56 12.95 22.60 3.21
C SER A 56 12.48 23.84 3.96
N ILE A 57 12.87 25.05 3.51
CA ILE A 57 12.45 26.32 4.11
C ILE A 57 10.93 26.48 4.01
N PHE A 58 10.37 26.27 2.81
CA PHE A 58 8.93 26.37 2.62
C PHE A 58 8.16 25.33 3.44
N THR A 59 8.66 24.08 3.53
CA THR A 59 8.04 23.05 4.33
C THR A 59 8.00 23.44 5.82
N SER A 60 9.07 24.03 6.37
CA SER A 60 9.06 24.51 7.75
C SER A 60 8.02 25.62 7.99
N PHE A 61 7.83 26.51 7.01
CA PHE A 61 6.79 27.52 7.06
C PHE A 61 5.39 26.88 7.00
N ALA A 62 5.17 25.95 6.08
CA ALA A 62 3.90 25.22 5.95
C ALA A 62 3.58 24.37 7.19
N ASP A 63 4.59 23.75 7.81
CA ASP A 63 4.48 23.05 9.09
C ASP A 63 3.97 23.98 10.20
N LEU A 64 4.52 25.20 10.29
CA LEU A 64 4.07 26.20 11.26
C LEU A 64 2.60 26.59 11.02
N LEU A 65 2.22 26.84 9.77
CA LEU A 65 0.83 27.14 9.42
C LEU A 65 -0.12 25.99 9.81
N ASN A 66 0.28 24.74 9.48
CA ASN A 66 -0.51 23.58 9.86
C ASN A 66 -0.59 23.38 11.38
N TRP A 67 0.48 23.70 12.10
CA TRP A 67 0.43 23.70 13.57
C TRP A 67 -0.58 24.71 14.10
N ILE A 68 -0.62 25.94 13.55
CA ILE A 68 -1.62 26.95 13.92
C ILE A 68 -3.05 26.43 13.68
N LEU A 69 -3.31 25.85 12.51
CA LEU A 69 -4.60 25.26 12.17
C LEU A 69 -5.01 24.15 13.15
N THR A 70 -4.10 23.22 13.42
CA THR A 70 -4.42 22.03 14.22
C THR A 70 -4.48 22.33 15.72
N PHE A 71 -3.50 23.07 16.26
CA PHE A 71 -3.39 23.28 17.71
C PHE A 71 -4.14 24.53 18.19
N LYS A 72 -4.10 25.64 17.43
CA LYS A 72 -4.77 26.89 17.84
C LYS A 72 -6.20 26.95 17.37
N ARG A 73 -6.48 26.53 16.13
CA ARG A 73 -7.83 26.57 15.54
C ARG A 73 -8.61 25.27 15.70
N LYS A 74 -7.96 24.19 16.17
CA LYS A 74 -8.55 22.86 16.39
C LYS A 74 -9.13 22.23 15.10
N LEU A 75 -8.63 22.64 13.93
CA LEU A 75 -9.02 22.06 12.66
C LEU A 75 -8.28 20.72 12.44
N ASN A 76 -8.96 19.76 11.82
CA ASN A 76 -8.32 18.51 11.41
C ASN A 76 -7.74 18.68 10.00
N SER A 77 -6.50 19.15 9.93
CA SER A 77 -5.80 19.43 8.67
C SER A 77 -4.48 18.69 8.55
N ILE A 78 -4.07 18.46 7.32
CA ILE A 78 -2.73 18.04 6.91
C ILE A 78 -2.32 18.84 5.69
N HIS A 79 -1.02 18.89 5.41
CA HIS A 79 -0.54 19.52 4.18
C HIS A 79 0.54 18.66 3.49
N TYR A 80 0.74 18.94 2.23
CA TYR A 80 1.87 18.46 1.44
C TYR A 80 2.38 19.63 0.61
N SER A 81 3.52 20.24 1.04
CA SER A 81 4.01 21.50 0.50
C SER A 81 2.93 22.59 0.65
N ASP A 82 2.47 23.15 -0.47
CA ASP A 82 1.46 24.20 -0.60
C ASP A 82 0.00 23.69 -0.61
N ASP A 83 -0.21 22.41 -0.85
CA ASP A 83 -1.52 21.76 -0.85
C ASP A 83 -1.97 21.41 0.58
N TYR A 84 -3.11 21.92 1.03
CA TYR A 84 -3.74 21.57 2.31
C TYR A 84 -5.00 20.73 2.10
N LEU A 85 -5.20 19.77 2.98
CA LEU A 85 -6.43 18.98 3.07
C LEU A 85 -7.03 19.16 4.46
N LEU A 86 -8.30 19.57 4.48
CA LEU A 86 -9.12 19.71 5.68
C LEU A 86 -10.16 18.59 5.70
N ALA A 87 -10.42 17.99 6.84
CA ALA A 87 -11.49 17.00 7.00
C ALA A 87 -12.36 17.34 8.21
N SER A 88 -13.63 17.59 7.95
CA SER A 88 -14.64 17.91 8.95
C SER A 88 -15.58 16.73 9.16
N PRO A 89 -16.14 16.52 10.36
CA PRO A 89 -17.11 15.47 10.63
C PRO A 89 -18.31 15.54 9.68
N PRO A 90 -19.02 14.41 9.45
CA PRO A 90 -20.18 14.38 8.56
C PRO A 90 -21.40 15.14 9.11
N ALA A 91 -21.43 15.36 10.42
CA ALA A 91 -22.50 16.09 11.10
C ALA A 91 -21.94 16.89 12.28
N PRO A 92 -22.44 18.12 12.54
CA PRO A 92 -23.44 18.82 11.72
C PRO A 92 -22.85 19.32 10.40
N THR A 93 -23.67 19.41 9.35
CA THR A 93 -23.23 19.76 7.98
C THR A 93 -22.58 21.14 7.90
N ASP A 94 -23.05 22.10 8.71
CA ASP A 94 -22.52 23.47 8.73
C ASP A 94 -21.10 23.55 9.29
N GLN A 95 -20.66 22.56 10.07
CA GLN A 95 -19.31 22.52 10.63
C GLN A 95 -18.23 22.56 9.54
N ALA A 96 -18.43 21.87 8.44
CA ALA A 96 -17.44 21.85 7.35
C ALA A 96 -17.26 23.21 6.67
N HIS A 97 -18.35 23.97 6.53
CA HIS A 97 -18.29 25.36 6.03
C HIS A 97 -17.63 26.28 7.04
N GLN A 98 -17.94 26.14 8.32
CA GLN A 98 -17.31 26.93 9.39
C GLN A 98 -15.80 26.64 9.49
N ASP A 99 -15.41 25.37 9.41
CA ASP A 99 -14.01 24.96 9.42
C ASP A 99 -13.24 25.55 8.24
N LEU A 100 -13.84 25.52 7.04
CA LEU A 100 -13.26 26.12 5.84
C LEU A 100 -13.13 27.64 5.98
N GLN A 101 -14.11 28.33 6.49
CA GLN A 101 -14.05 29.77 6.76
C GLN A 101 -12.98 30.09 7.81
N THR A 102 -12.89 29.34 8.89
CA THR A 102 -11.84 29.49 9.91
C THR A 102 -10.46 29.32 9.32
N PHE A 103 -10.28 28.33 8.42
CA PHE A 103 -9.03 28.15 7.67
C PHE A 103 -8.69 29.40 6.86
N LYS A 104 -9.62 29.87 6.01
CA LYS A 104 -9.42 31.04 5.14
C LYS A 104 -9.09 32.30 5.96
N GLN A 105 -9.86 32.60 6.99
CA GLN A 105 -9.62 33.73 7.86
C GLN A 105 -8.27 33.68 8.55
N THR A 106 -7.82 32.48 8.96
CA THR A 106 -6.51 32.30 9.58
C THR A 106 -5.39 32.63 8.58
N PHE A 107 -5.47 32.15 7.35
CA PHE A 107 -4.47 32.43 6.32
C PHE A 107 -4.44 33.90 5.93
N TYR A 108 -5.60 34.51 5.72
CA TYR A 108 -5.68 35.95 5.42
C TYR A 108 -5.15 36.82 6.57
N SER A 109 -5.45 36.48 7.82
CA SER A 109 -4.92 37.23 8.97
C SER A 109 -3.41 37.14 9.12
N LEU A 110 -2.78 36.08 8.57
CA LEU A 110 -1.33 35.89 8.53
C LEU A 110 -0.68 36.41 7.23
N GLY A 111 -1.45 37.02 6.34
CA GLY A 111 -0.94 37.51 5.05
C GLY A 111 -0.61 36.39 4.04
N VAL A 112 -1.12 35.18 4.22
CA VAL A 112 -0.89 34.03 3.33
C VAL A 112 -1.99 33.96 2.28
N PRO A 113 -1.69 34.17 0.99
CA PRO A 113 -2.67 34.18 -0.07
C PRO A 113 -3.13 32.76 -0.42
N ILE A 114 -4.44 32.59 -0.63
CA ILE A 114 -5.04 31.31 -1.07
C ILE A 114 -5.36 31.38 -2.57
N ALA A 115 -5.17 30.27 -3.28
CA ALA A 115 -5.61 30.12 -4.66
C ALA A 115 -7.11 29.74 -4.67
N GLU A 116 -7.98 30.76 -4.65
CA GLU A 116 -9.43 30.57 -4.58
C GLU A 116 -10.01 29.79 -5.77
N ASP A 117 -9.38 29.91 -6.94
CA ASP A 117 -9.70 29.20 -8.17
C ASP A 117 -9.42 27.68 -8.11
N LYS A 118 -8.57 27.25 -7.18
CA LYS A 118 -8.22 25.85 -6.95
C LYS A 118 -8.88 25.26 -5.70
N LEU A 119 -9.65 26.05 -4.97
CA LEU A 119 -10.35 25.60 -3.79
C LEU A 119 -11.44 24.60 -4.14
N ILE A 120 -11.44 23.43 -3.49
CA ILE A 120 -12.43 22.38 -3.68
C ILE A 120 -13.05 22.02 -2.33
N GLY A 121 -14.36 21.85 -2.32
CA GLY A 121 -15.10 21.37 -1.17
C GLY A 121 -15.86 22.47 -0.40
N PRO A 122 -16.56 22.10 0.67
CA PRO A 122 -16.62 20.75 1.28
C PRO A 122 -17.30 19.69 0.40
N THR A 123 -16.70 18.50 0.29
CA THR A 123 -17.20 17.39 -0.52
C THR A 123 -16.79 16.04 0.07
N THR A 124 -17.53 14.98 -0.23
CA THR A 124 -17.17 13.62 0.18
C THR A 124 -16.15 12.95 -0.73
N SER A 125 -15.85 13.54 -1.90
CA SER A 125 -14.88 12.98 -2.84
C SER A 125 -14.04 14.07 -3.50
N LEU A 126 -12.70 13.97 -3.34
CA LEU A 126 -11.75 14.85 -4.03
C LEU A 126 -10.41 14.14 -4.29
N THR A 127 -9.58 14.77 -5.15
CA THR A 127 -8.21 14.31 -5.41
C THR A 127 -7.20 15.17 -4.64
N PHE A 128 -6.42 14.52 -3.77
CA PHE A 128 -5.34 15.13 -3.01
C PHE A 128 -4.01 14.42 -3.30
N VAL A 129 -2.99 15.18 -3.66
CA VAL A 129 -1.65 14.67 -4.06
C VAL A 129 -1.75 13.54 -5.10
N GLY A 130 -2.70 13.70 -6.03
CA GLY A 130 -2.92 12.75 -7.13
C GLY A 130 -3.61 11.44 -6.76
N ILE A 131 -4.14 11.32 -5.54
CA ILE A 131 -4.94 10.18 -5.07
C ILE A 131 -6.37 10.67 -4.82
N ARG A 132 -7.35 10.01 -5.41
CA ARG A 132 -8.76 10.29 -5.15
C ARG A 132 -9.17 9.63 -3.83
N ILE A 133 -9.80 10.41 -2.96
CA ILE A 133 -10.34 9.98 -1.68
C ILE A 133 -11.85 10.08 -1.77
N ASN A 134 -12.57 9.00 -1.46
CA ASN A 134 -14.01 8.96 -1.32
C ASN A 134 -14.35 8.54 0.10
N THR A 135 -14.97 9.43 0.86
CA THR A 135 -15.30 9.21 2.27
C THR A 135 -16.63 8.49 2.46
N GLU A 136 -17.55 8.53 1.49
CA GLU A 136 -18.80 7.76 1.50
C GLU A 136 -18.53 6.27 1.34
N ASP A 137 -17.80 5.90 0.29
CA ASP A 137 -17.38 4.51 0.06
C ASP A 137 -16.24 4.11 0.99
N PHE A 138 -15.60 5.10 1.62
CA PHE A 138 -14.42 4.95 2.47
C PHE A 138 -13.25 4.30 1.73
N THR A 139 -12.98 4.80 0.53
CA THR A 139 -11.97 4.28 -0.39
C THR A 139 -10.96 5.34 -0.82
N VAL A 140 -9.80 4.87 -1.25
CA VAL A 140 -8.81 5.63 -2.00
C VAL A 140 -8.62 4.98 -3.37
N SER A 141 -8.48 5.79 -4.41
CA SER A 141 -8.29 5.28 -5.78
C SER A 141 -7.28 6.13 -6.56
N ILE A 142 -6.75 5.56 -7.62
CA ILE A 142 -5.92 6.27 -8.57
C ILE A 142 -6.84 6.84 -9.65
N PRO A 143 -6.70 8.13 -10.03
CA PRO A 143 -7.44 8.70 -11.14
C PRO A 143 -7.29 7.89 -12.43
N GLN A 144 -8.41 7.68 -13.13
CA GLN A 144 -8.50 6.81 -14.32
C GLN A 144 -7.52 7.20 -15.43
N GLU A 145 -7.32 8.49 -15.64
CA GLU A 145 -6.39 9.02 -16.63
C GLU A 145 -4.95 8.59 -16.37
N LYS A 146 -4.53 8.53 -15.10
CA LYS A 146 -3.18 8.03 -14.72
C LYS A 146 -3.03 6.52 -14.92
N VAL A 147 -4.09 5.78 -14.63
CA VAL A 147 -4.10 4.33 -14.88
C VAL A 147 -4.01 4.05 -16.36
N LYS A 148 -4.82 4.73 -17.17
CA LYS A 148 -4.81 4.60 -18.63
C LYS A 148 -3.42 4.94 -19.20
N GLU A 149 -2.80 6.04 -18.78
CA GLU A 149 -1.44 6.42 -19.20
C GLU A 149 -0.44 5.30 -19.00
N VAL A 150 -0.51 4.57 -17.89
CA VAL A 150 0.40 3.47 -17.61
C VAL A 150 0.00 2.23 -18.42
N MET A 151 -1.27 1.90 -18.49
CA MET A 151 -1.78 0.75 -19.22
C MET A 151 -1.44 0.81 -20.71
N ASP A 152 -1.51 1.98 -21.34
CA ASP A 152 -1.15 2.19 -22.74
C ASP A 152 0.35 1.90 -23.03
N GLN A 153 1.21 1.96 -22.00
CA GLN A 153 2.63 1.66 -22.11
C GLN A 153 2.97 0.18 -21.84
N MET A 154 2.10 -0.57 -21.16
CA MET A 154 2.37 -1.96 -20.72
C MET A 154 2.70 -2.93 -21.87
N PRO A 155 1.97 -2.94 -23.02
CA PRO A 155 2.30 -3.87 -24.10
C PRO A 155 3.74 -3.72 -24.60
N ARG A 156 4.24 -2.48 -24.68
CA ARG A 156 5.63 -2.20 -25.06
C ARG A 156 6.61 -2.71 -23.99
N TRP A 157 6.29 -2.58 -22.71
CA TRP A 157 7.13 -3.06 -21.63
C TRP A 157 7.19 -4.58 -21.55
N CYS A 158 6.10 -5.28 -21.78
CA CYS A 158 6.05 -6.74 -21.78
C CYS A 158 6.87 -7.35 -22.94
N SER A 159 6.89 -6.69 -24.11
CA SER A 159 7.64 -7.18 -25.29
C SER A 159 9.13 -6.81 -25.31
N ARG A 160 9.55 -5.78 -24.55
CA ARG A 160 10.94 -5.28 -24.56
C ARG A 160 11.93 -6.31 -24.03
N ARG A 161 13.13 -6.32 -24.63
CA ARG A 161 14.30 -7.05 -24.10
C ARG A 161 15.20 -6.13 -23.26
N THR A 162 15.33 -4.86 -23.66
CA THR A 162 16.22 -3.89 -23.02
C THR A 162 15.53 -2.55 -22.84
N CYS A 163 15.98 -1.77 -21.87
CA CYS A 163 15.56 -0.39 -21.65
C CYS A 163 16.72 0.45 -21.10
N THR A 164 16.63 1.77 -21.15
CA THR A 164 17.60 2.63 -20.46
C THR A 164 17.27 2.73 -18.98
N GLN A 165 18.25 3.13 -18.15
CA GLN A 165 18.05 3.36 -16.73
C GLN A 165 16.93 4.38 -16.47
N VAL A 166 16.91 5.51 -17.22
CA VAL A 166 15.87 6.56 -17.08
C VAL A 166 14.48 6.01 -17.38
N GLN A 167 14.35 5.19 -18.44
CA GLN A 167 13.07 4.58 -18.77
C GLN A 167 12.56 3.67 -17.66
N LEU A 168 13.45 2.85 -17.08
CA LEU A 168 13.09 1.96 -15.99
C LEU A 168 12.76 2.74 -14.70
N GLN A 169 13.52 3.80 -14.39
CA GLN A 169 13.23 4.70 -13.27
C GLN A 169 11.85 5.35 -13.40
N SER A 170 11.50 5.81 -14.61
CA SER A 170 10.17 6.39 -14.89
C SER A 170 9.05 5.38 -14.64
N LEU A 171 9.20 4.14 -15.13
CA LEU A 171 8.21 3.08 -14.90
C LEU A 171 8.07 2.75 -13.41
N VAL A 172 9.20 2.55 -12.72
CA VAL A 172 9.23 2.25 -11.28
C VAL A 172 8.64 3.39 -10.47
N GLY A 173 8.88 4.65 -10.87
CA GLY A 173 8.25 5.83 -10.26
C GLY A 173 6.72 5.76 -10.32
N LYS A 174 6.16 5.40 -11.48
CA LYS A 174 4.71 5.21 -11.68
C LYS A 174 4.18 4.05 -10.81
N PHE A 175 4.86 2.92 -10.79
CA PHE A 175 4.48 1.78 -9.94
C PHE A 175 4.56 2.10 -8.44
N ASN A 176 5.58 2.81 -7.99
CA ASN A 176 5.70 3.27 -6.60
C ASN A 176 4.58 4.25 -6.22
N PHE A 177 4.15 5.11 -7.16
CA PHE A 177 2.99 5.95 -6.93
C PHE A 177 1.72 5.11 -6.77
N PHE A 178 1.50 4.13 -7.64
CA PHE A 178 0.34 3.23 -7.58
C PHE A 178 0.36 2.37 -6.30
N ALA A 179 1.54 1.96 -5.86
CA ALA A 179 1.72 1.20 -4.62
C ALA A 179 1.34 1.99 -3.34
N LYS A 180 1.11 3.30 -3.41
CA LYS A 180 0.53 4.08 -2.30
C LYS A 180 -0.94 3.72 -2.07
N VAL A 181 -1.65 3.36 -3.13
CA VAL A 181 -3.04 2.89 -3.10
C VAL A 181 -3.07 1.37 -3.10
N ILE A 182 -2.40 0.73 -4.04
CA ILE A 182 -2.25 -0.73 -4.14
C ILE A 182 -1.06 -1.15 -3.28
N ARG A 183 -1.23 -1.21 -1.97
CA ARG A 183 -0.13 -1.49 -1.03
C ARG A 183 0.69 -2.75 -1.36
N PRO A 184 0.09 -3.85 -1.84
CA PRO A 184 0.82 -5.02 -2.31
C PRO A 184 1.78 -4.76 -3.47
N GLY A 185 1.55 -3.72 -4.27
CA GLY A 185 2.34 -3.39 -5.45
C GLY A 185 3.84 -3.23 -5.20
N ARG A 186 4.25 -2.86 -3.99
CA ARG A 186 5.67 -2.70 -3.64
C ARG A 186 6.50 -3.98 -3.87
N ILE A 187 5.91 -5.15 -3.70
CA ILE A 187 6.59 -6.44 -3.91
C ILE A 187 6.99 -6.62 -5.37
N PHE A 188 6.16 -6.10 -6.28
CA PHE A 188 6.40 -6.21 -7.73
C PHE A 188 7.28 -5.07 -8.30
N THR A 189 7.83 -4.20 -7.45
CA THR A 189 8.76 -3.15 -7.86
C THR A 189 10.19 -3.45 -7.43
N ARG A 190 10.42 -4.32 -6.47
CA ARG A 190 11.76 -4.52 -5.87
C ARG A 190 12.80 -4.97 -6.87
N ARG A 191 12.52 -5.99 -7.68
CA ARG A 191 13.46 -6.50 -8.69
C ARG A 191 13.77 -5.47 -9.78
N LEU A 192 12.76 -4.64 -10.12
CA LEU A 192 12.95 -3.53 -11.07
C LEU A 192 13.87 -2.46 -10.49
N ILE A 193 13.75 -2.17 -9.20
CA ILE A 193 14.63 -1.26 -8.48
C ILE A 193 16.06 -1.81 -8.46
N ASP A 194 16.24 -3.09 -8.14
CA ASP A 194 17.54 -3.73 -8.10
C ASP A 194 18.24 -3.65 -9.48
N LEU A 195 17.51 -3.83 -10.59
CA LEU A 195 18.02 -3.66 -11.95
C LEU A 195 18.46 -2.21 -12.25
N ILE A 196 17.79 -1.19 -11.71
CA ILE A 196 18.20 0.21 -11.89
C ILE A 196 19.63 0.43 -11.37
N TYR A 197 19.99 -0.22 -10.27
CA TYR A 197 21.31 -0.07 -9.64
C TYR A 197 22.41 -0.88 -10.30
N THR A 198 22.11 -1.73 -11.31
CA THR A 198 23.14 -2.48 -12.04
C THR A 198 23.96 -1.60 -12.98
N VAL A 199 23.48 -0.41 -13.33
CA VAL A 199 24.14 0.55 -14.20
C VAL A 199 24.30 1.92 -13.52
N ARG A 200 25.35 2.65 -13.91
CA ARG A 200 25.70 3.93 -13.27
C ARG A 200 25.29 5.16 -14.09
N ARG A 201 25.01 5.02 -15.37
CA ARG A 201 24.71 6.15 -16.27
C ARG A 201 23.26 6.08 -16.77
N PRO A 202 22.55 7.22 -16.83
CA PRO A 202 21.12 7.27 -17.16
C PRO A 202 20.74 6.64 -18.51
N LEU A 203 21.61 6.73 -19.51
CA LEU A 203 21.37 6.20 -20.85
C LEU A 203 21.92 4.79 -21.07
N HIS A 204 22.56 4.18 -20.07
CA HIS A 204 22.99 2.78 -20.19
C HIS A 204 21.80 1.85 -20.33
N HIS A 205 21.97 0.86 -21.21
CA HIS A 205 20.98 -0.17 -21.45
C HIS A 205 21.02 -1.24 -20.35
N ILE A 206 19.83 -1.59 -19.86
CA ILE A 206 19.58 -2.65 -18.89
C ILE A 206 18.85 -3.77 -19.62
N THR A 207 19.33 -4.99 -19.52
CA THR A 207 18.59 -6.17 -20.01
C THR A 207 17.54 -6.56 -18.98
N LEU A 208 16.27 -6.61 -19.40
CA LEU A 208 15.17 -7.05 -18.56
C LEU A 208 15.23 -8.57 -18.38
N THR A 209 15.51 -9.01 -17.16
CA THR A 209 15.48 -10.43 -16.80
C THR A 209 14.07 -11.00 -16.92
N SER A 210 13.93 -12.33 -17.05
CA SER A 210 12.62 -13.00 -17.04
C SER A 210 11.83 -12.67 -15.78
N ALA A 211 12.49 -12.64 -14.63
CA ALA A 211 11.90 -12.27 -13.34
C ALA A 211 11.40 -10.82 -13.30
N ALA A 212 12.13 -9.87 -13.88
CA ALA A 212 11.68 -8.47 -13.98
C ALA A 212 10.48 -8.32 -14.93
N LYS A 213 10.50 -9.04 -16.06
CA LYS A 213 9.34 -9.08 -16.99
C LYS A 213 8.10 -9.66 -16.32
N GLN A 214 8.27 -10.69 -15.50
CA GLN A 214 7.18 -11.26 -14.71
C GLN A 214 6.59 -10.21 -13.75
N ASP A 215 7.40 -9.39 -13.07
CA ASP A 215 6.92 -8.33 -12.21
C ASP A 215 6.16 -7.24 -13.00
N ILE A 216 6.63 -6.88 -14.20
CA ILE A 216 5.89 -5.97 -15.09
C ILE A 216 4.55 -6.58 -15.51
N HIS A 217 4.54 -7.87 -15.86
CA HIS A 217 3.31 -8.58 -16.23
C HIS A 217 2.30 -8.63 -15.07
N TRP A 218 2.77 -8.84 -13.84
CA TRP A 218 1.95 -8.77 -12.64
C TRP A 218 1.30 -7.39 -12.43
N TRP A 219 2.05 -6.32 -12.68
CA TRP A 219 1.47 -4.98 -12.67
C TRP A 219 0.39 -4.79 -13.72
N CYS A 220 0.61 -5.32 -14.93
CA CYS A 220 -0.39 -5.29 -15.99
C CYS A 220 -1.68 -6.02 -15.56
N GLU A 221 -1.54 -7.24 -15.02
CA GLU A 221 -2.66 -8.03 -14.52
C GLU A 221 -3.39 -7.34 -13.36
N LEU A 222 -2.64 -6.79 -12.39
CA LEU A 222 -3.21 -6.03 -11.27
C LEU A 222 -4.03 -4.83 -11.75
N LEU A 223 -3.51 -4.05 -12.69
CA LEU A 223 -4.19 -2.85 -13.19
C LEU A 223 -5.41 -3.18 -14.06
N HIS A 224 -5.44 -4.35 -14.69
CA HIS A 224 -6.59 -4.83 -15.46
C HIS A 224 -7.70 -5.42 -14.58
N SER A 225 -7.32 -6.26 -13.62
CA SER A 225 -8.26 -7.05 -12.84
C SER A 225 -8.77 -6.35 -11.57
N TRP A 226 -8.07 -5.30 -11.16
CA TRP A 226 -8.40 -4.57 -9.95
C TRP A 226 -9.21 -3.30 -10.28
N ASN A 227 -10.25 -3.03 -9.50
CA ASN A 227 -11.13 -1.86 -9.68
C ASN A 227 -10.48 -0.51 -9.35
N GLN A 228 -9.14 -0.47 -9.22
CA GLN A 228 -8.29 0.72 -8.97
C GLN A 228 -8.62 1.45 -7.66
N SER A 229 -9.37 0.82 -6.79
CA SER A 229 -9.80 1.34 -5.51
C SER A 229 -9.35 0.43 -4.37
N SER A 230 -8.93 1.00 -3.26
CA SER A 230 -8.62 0.28 -2.03
C SER A 230 -9.43 0.87 -0.89
N ILE A 231 -10.02 0.02 -0.07
CA ILE A 231 -10.73 0.45 1.14
C ILE A 231 -9.73 1.13 2.09
N ILE A 232 -10.12 2.24 2.68
CA ILE A 232 -9.42 2.84 3.82
C ILE A 232 -9.64 1.89 5.00
N PRO A 233 -8.61 1.16 5.47
CA PRO A 233 -8.84 0.14 6.48
C PRO A 233 -9.42 0.76 7.75
N ASP A 234 -10.38 0.10 8.35
CA ASP A 234 -10.83 0.38 9.71
C ASP A 234 -9.63 0.45 10.67
N SER A 235 -9.78 1.16 11.79
CA SER A 235 -8.78 1.19 12.87
C SER A 235 -8.61 -0.18 13.53
N THR A 236 -9.59 -1.05 13.40
CA THR A 236 -9.61 -2.39 13.98
C THR A 236 -8.60 -3.29 13.26
N ARG A 237 -7.64 -3.82 14.03
CA ARG A 237 -6.75 -4.89 13.59
C ARG A 237 -7.34 -6.21 14.06
N LEU A 238 -7.65 -7.09 13.10
CA LEU A 238 -8.03 -8.45 13.43
C LEU A 238 -6.76 -9.30 13.50
N LEU A 239 -6.42 -9.76 14.69
CA LEU A 239 -5.37 -10.77 14.89
C LEU A 239 -5.92 -12.13 14.49
N SER A 240 -5.07 -13.05 14.07
CA SER A 240 -5.47 -14.44 13.82
C SER A 240 -6.03 -15.10 15.09
N THR A 241 -5.52 -14.70 16.25
CA THR A 241 -6.05 -15.14 17.56
C THR A 241 -7.48 -14.63 17.82
N ASP A 242 -7.79 -13.37 17.46
CA ASP A 242 -9.11 -12.78 17.62
C ASP A 242 -10.13 -13.44 16.69
N LEU A 243 -9.69 -13.82 15.49
CA LEU A 243 -10.47 -14.59 14.52
C LEU A 243 -10.52 -16.08 14.84
N ARG A 244 -9.77 -16.54 15.83
CA ARG A 244 -9.46 -17.97 16.04
C ARG A 244 -8.93 -18.62 14.75
N LEU A 245 -8.03 -17.88 14.04
CA LEU A 245 -7.39 -18.33 12.79
C LEU A 245 -5.99 -18.84 13.12
N TYR A 246 -5.84 -20.14 13.06
CA TYR A 246 -4.58 -20.86 13.32
C TYR A 246 -4.21 -21.67 12.09
N THR A 247 -2.95 -21.66 11.70
CA THR A 247 -2.43 -22.41 10.56
C THR A 247 -1.16 -23.15 10.97
N ASP A 248 -0.96 -24.35 10.45
CA ASP A 248 0.22 -25.16 10.69
C ASP A 248 0.50 -26.10 9.52
N ALA A 249 1.76 -26.50 9.37
CA ALA A 249 2.20 -27.45 8.36
C ALA A 249 3.16 -28.49 8.94
N ALA A 250 2.79 -29.75 8.88
CA ALA A 250 3.67 -30.87 9.24
C ALA A 250 4.44 -31.36 8.02
N LYS A 251 5.80 -31.38 8.09
CA LYS A 251 6.71 -31.62 6.96
C LYS A 251 6.30 -32.82 6.09
N GLY A 252 6.01 -33.97 6.70
CA GLY A 252 5.73 -35.23 5.99
C GLY A 252 4.26 -35.67 6.00
N LYS A 253 3.34 -34.83 6.50
CA LYS A 253 1.94 -35.24 6.67
C LYS A 253 0.98 -34.33 5.90
N GLY A 254 0.78 -33.09 6.33
CA GLY A 254 -0.21 -32.24 5.71
C GLY A 254 -0.28 -30.85 6.32
N LEU A 255 -1.33 -30.14 5.97
CA LEU A 255 -1.69 -28.85 6.52
C LEU A 255 -2.93 -28.94 7.42
N GLY A 256 -3.01 -28.03 8.35
CA GLY A 256 -4.19 -27.80 9.16
C GLY A 256 -4.43 -26.32 9.36
N ALA A 257 -5.69 -25.88 9.30
CA ALA A 257 -6.06 -24.54 9.71
C ALA A 257 -7.43 -24.52 10.38
N VAL A 258 -7.63 -23.53 11.25
CA VAL A 258 -8.88 -23.29 11.98
C VAL A 258 -9.29 -21.84 11.82
N PHE A 259 -10.56 -21.59 11.60
CA PHE A 259 -11.16 -20.25 11.59
C PHE A 259 -12.48 -20.28 12.37
N GLY A 260 -12.47 -19.72 13.58
CA GLY A 260 -13.61 -19.81 14.48
C GLY A 260 -13.93 -21.25 14.88
N LYS A 261 -15.03 -21.80 14.34
CA LYS A 261 -15.43 -23.22 14.48
C LYS A 261 -15.13 -24.03 13.22
N ALA A 262 -14.94 -23.37 12.09
CA ALA A 262 -14.60 -24.01 10.82
C ALA A 262 -13.12 -24.42 10.81
N TRP A 263 -12.80 -25.47 10.07
CA TRP A 263 -11.43 -25.98 9.97
C TRP A 263 -11.18 -26.66 8.61
N ILE A 264 -9.92 -26.67 8.19
CA ILE A 264 -9.45 -27.41 7.03
C ILE A 264 -8.33 -28.35 7.42
N GLN A 265 -8.22 -29.44 6.69
CA GLN A 265 -7.15 -30.42 6.80
C GLN A 265 -6.92 -31.04 5.42
N ALA A 266 -5.67 -31.18 5.02
CA ALA A 266 -5.33 -31.88 3.80
C ALA A 266 -3.93 -32.53 3.90
N ALA A 267 -3.78 -33.70 3.30
CA ALA A 267 -2.49 -34.34 3.13
C ALA A 267 -1.69 -33.67 2.02
N TRP A 268 -0.36 -33.66 2.14
CA TRP A 268 0.49 -33.22 1.06
C TRP A 268 0.42 -34.19 -0.12
N PRO A 269 0.41 -33.66 -1.37
CA PRO A 269 0.64 -34.51 -2.54
C PRO A 269 1.96 -35.27 -2.40
N PRO A 270 2.08 -36.52 -2.89
CA PRO A 270 3.33 -37.28 -2.81
C PRO A 270 4.54 -36.54 -3.38
N THR A 271 4.33 -35.70 -4.40
CA THR A 271 5.35 -34.86 -5.03
C THR A 271 5.89 -33.75 -4.13
N TRP A 272 5.24 -33.49 -2.99
CA TRP A 272 5.61 -32.42 -2.07
C TRP A 272 6.42 -32.88 -0.84
N LEU A 273 6.68 -34.16 -0.70
CA LEU A 273 7.35 -34.70 0.51
C LEU A 273 8.69 -34.03 0.79
N ASP A 274 9.46 -33.71 -0.25
CA ASP A 274 10.80 -33.10 -0.18
C ASP A 274 10.78 -31.56 -0.21
N ILE A 275 9.60 -30.94 -0.31
CA ILE A 275 9.49 -29.46 -0.32
C ILE A 275 9.78 -28.90 1.08
N ASP A 276 10.47 -27.75 1.11
CA ASP A 276 10.84 -27.06 2.33
C ASP A 276 9.65 -26.74 3.23
N ILE A 277 9.90 -26.77 4.51
CA ILE A 277 8.86 -26.50 5.52
C ILE A 277 8.37 -25.06 5.44
N ASP A 278 9.22 -24.08 5.13
CA ASP A 278 8.83 -22.69 4.98
C ASP A 278 7.78 -22.50 3.88
N PHE A 279 7.91 -23.24 2.76
CA PHE A 279 6.92 -23.25 1.70
C PHE A 279 5.59 -23.84 2.19
N LYS A 280 5.62 -24.96 2.91
CA LYS A 280 4.43 -25.65 3.43
C LYS A 280 3.69 -24.80 4.45
N GLU A 281 4.41 -24.13 5.33
CA GLU A 281 3.86 -23.20 6.32
C GLU A 281 3.17 -22.00 5.63
N LEU A 282 3.83 -21.37 4.65
CA LEU A 282 3.25 -20.28 3.89
C LEU A 282 2.05 -20.75 3.07
N PHE A 283 2.13 -21.97 2.50
CA PHE A 283 1.01 -22.56 1.75
C PHE A 283 -0.22 -22.81 2.64
N ALA A 284 -0.05 -23.26 3.88
CA ALA A 284 -1.16 -23.42 4.83
C ALA A 284 -1.86 -22.07 5.10
N ILE A 285 -1.10 -20.97 5.21
CA ILE A 285 -1.63 -19.62 5.36
C ILE A 285 -2.40 -19.20 4.10
N VAL A 286 -1.84 -19.47 2.90
CA VAL A 286 -2.50 -19.18 1.63
C VAL A 286 -3.80 -19.97 1.48
N ALA A 287 -3.78 -21.26 1.82
CA ALA A 287 -4.96 -22.13 1.80
C ALA A 287 -6.07 -21.58 2.71
N ALA A 288 -5.74 -21.20 3.95
CA ALA A 288 -6.69 -20.57 4.86
C ALA A 288 -7.24 -19.25 4.31
N ALA A 289 -6.37 -18.42 3.73
CA ALA A 289 -6.78 -17.14 3.15
C ALA A 289 -7.73 -17.33 1.96
N PHE A 290 -7.43 -18.25 1.04
CA PHE A 290 -8.30 -18.52 -0.12
C PHE A 290 -9.63 -19.17 0.28
N THR A 291 -9.65 -19.95 1.36
CA THR A 291 -10.87 -20.56 1.87
C THR A 291 -11.79 -19.54 2.54
N TRP A 292 -11.27 -18.64 3.37
CA TRP A 292 -12.09 -17.77 4.20
C TRP A 292 -11.91 -16.26 3.97
N GLY A 293 -10.95 -15.88 3.13
CA GLY A 293 -10.59 -14.46 2.96
C GLY A 293 -11.70 -13.57 2.40
N HIS A 294 -12.68 -14.15 1.70
CA HIS A 294 -13.88 -13.44 1.23
C HIS A 294 -14.71 -12.85 2.40
N LEU A 295 -14.55 -13.36 3.62
CA LEU A 295 -15.21 -12.87 4.84
C LEU A 295 -14.48 -11.67 5.49
N TRP A 296 -13.30 -11.28 4.99
CA TRP A 296 -12.44 -10.28 5.63
C TRP A 296 -12.43 -8.92 4.95
N GLY A 297 -13.35 -8.65 4.05
CA GLY A 297 -13.44 -7.37 3.33
C GLY A 297 -13.40 -6.16 4.27
N GLY A 298 -12.59 -5.15 3.92
CA GLY A 298 -12.40 -3.95 4.72
C GLY A 298 -11.55 -4.11 5.98
N LYS A 299 -11.07 -5.33 6.30
CA LYS A 299 -10.33 -5.63 7.53
C LYS A 299 -8.82 -5.71 7.30
N ARG A 300 -8.06 -5.54 8.39
CA ARG A 300 -6.63 -5.87 8.43
C ARG A 300 -6.47 -7.16 9.22
N VAL A 301 -6.12 -8.24 8.54
CA VAL A 301 -5.87 -9.55 9.15
C VAL A 301 -4.38 -9.67 9.47
N VAL A 302 -4.07 -9.99 10.71
CA VAL A 302 -2.70 -10.23 11.17
C VAL A 302 -2.55 -11.72 11.42
N PHE A 303 -1.97 -12.43 10.46
CA PHE A 303 -1.62 -13.84 10.65
C PHE A 303 -0.52 -13.98 11.70
N VAL A 304 -0.73 -14.88 12.63
CA VAL A 304 0.22 -15.21 13.69
C VAL A 304 0.85 -16.54 13.32
N THR A 305 2.17 -16.57 13.13
CA THR A 305 2.94 -17.76 12.72
C THR A 305 4.18 -17.92 13.59
N ASP A 306 4.63 -19.13 13.81
CA ASP A 306 5.91 -19.42 14.45
C ASP A 306 7.09 -19.46 13.45
N ASN A 307 6.80 -19.29 12.17
CA ASN A 307 7.82 -19.17 11.13
C ASN A 307 8.34 -17.73 11.00
N LYS A 308 9.49 -17.45 11.59
CA LYS A 308 10.14 -16.13 11.56
C LYS A 308 10.57 -15.70 10.14
N PRO A 309 11.15 -16.54 9.27
CA PRO A 309 11.41 -16.25 7.88
C PRO A 309 10.21 -15.66 7.13
N ILE A 310 9.02 -16.24 7.24
CA ILE A 310 7.81 -15.74 6.58
C ILE A 310 7.50 -14.29 6.99
N THR A 311 7.61 -13.97 8.29
CA THR A 311 7.36 -12.61 8.77
C THR A 311 8.35 -11.59 8.21
N GLN A 312 9.61 -11.98 8.03
CA GLN A 312 10.66 -11.14 7.47
C GLN A 312 10.46 -10.92 5.96
N ILE A 313 10.17 -11.99 5.21
CA ILE A 313 9.88 -11.94 3.78
C ILE A 313 8.72 -10.98 3.51
N TRP A 314 7.67 -11.07 4.31
CA TRP A 314 6.51 -10.17 4.18
C TRP A 314 6.87 -8.71 4.48
N ALA A 315 7.65 -8.44 5.52
CA ALA A 315 8.07 -7.11 5.89
C ALA A 315 8.99 -6.46 4.84
N SER A 316 9.92 -7.25 4.26
CA SER A 316 10.83 -6.80 3.22
C SER A 316 10.19 -6.75 1.82
N GLY A 317 9.13 -7.54 1.60
CA GLY A 317 8.51 -7.73 0.29
C GLY A 317 9.38 -8.51 -0.70
N SER A 318 10.40 -9.23 -0.23
CA SER A 318 11.36 -9.95 -1.09
C SER A 318 11.97 -11.15 -0.39
N THR A 319 12.22 -12.20 -1.17
CA THR A 319 13.02 -13.36 -0.77
C THR A 319 13.79 -13.91 -1.99
N PRO A 320 14.98 -14.49 -1.81
CA PRO A 320 15.68 -15.19 -2.86
C PRO A 320 14.99 -16.49 -3.30
N ALA A 321 14.06 -17.04 -2.50
CA ALA A 321 13.32 -18.26 -2.81
C ALA A 321 12.14 -17.99 -3.76
N PRO A 322 12.22 -18.38 -5.06
CA PRO A 322 11.19 -18.04 -6.06
C PRO A 322 9.82 -18.63 -5.75
N ASN A 323 9.80 -19.86 -5.21
CA ASN A 323 8.57 -20.57 -4.82
C ASN A 323 7.79 -19.83 -3.74
N LEU A 324 8.46 -19.32 -2.69
CA LEU A 324 7.82 -18.49 -1.67
C LEU A 324 7.26 -17.20 -2.25
N MET A 325 8.00 -16.56 -3.18
CA MET A 325 7.54 -15.35 -3.83
C MET A 325 6.27 -15.55 -4.66
N VAL A 326 6.09 -16.71 -5.28
CA VAL A 326 4.85 -17.02 -6.01
C VAL A 326 3.66 -17.03 -5.03
N LEU A 327 3.77 -17.73 -3.92
CA LEU A 327 2.71 -17.81 -2.91
C LEU A 327 2.37 -16.43 -2.32
N ILE A 328 3.39 -15.65 -1.97
CA ILE A 328 3.22 -14.29 -1.44
C ILE A 328 2.46 -13.41 -2.46
N ARG A 329 2.85 -13.46 -3.73
CA ARG A 329 2.19 -12.70 -4.79
C ARG A 329 0.73 -13.10 -4.97
N LYS A 330 0.44 -14.39 -4.99
CA LYS A 330 -0.93 -14.91 -5.09
C LYS A 330 -1.78 -14.49 -3.90
N LEU A 331 -1.24 -14.59 -2.68
CA LEU A 331 -1.92 -14.11 -1.48
C LEU A 331 -2.24 -12.61 -1.56
N PHE A 332 -1.30 -11.81 -2.06
CA PHE A 332 -1.53 -10.38 -2.23
C PHE A 332 -2.64 -10.06 -3.23
N ILE A 333 -2.61 -10.69 -4.40
CA ILE A 333 -3.65 -10.47 -5.42
C ILE A 333 -5.01 -10.87 -4.86
N PHE A 334 -5.07 -12.01 -4.18
CA PHE A 334 -6.30 -12.48 -3.57
C PHE A 334 -6.80 -11.49 -2.50
N ALA A 335 -5.91 -11.02 -1.61
CA ALA A 335 -6.24 -10.03 -0.60
C ALA A 335 -6.70 -8.70 -1.21
N ALA A 336 -6.05 -8.26 -2.29
CA ALA A 336 -6.45 -7.04 -3.00
C ALA A 336 -7.84 -7.16 -3.63
N ARG A 337 -8.13 -8.27 -4.31
CA ARG A 337 -9.45 -8.55 -4.91
C ARG A 337 -10.57 -8.63 -3.87
N ASN A 338 -10.28 -9.24 -2.72
CA ASN A 338 -11.24 -9.38 -1.61
C ASN A 338 -11.15 -8.20 -0.62
N GLN A 339 -10.36 -7.18 -0.92
CA GLN A 339 -10.27 -5.91 -0.21
C GLN A 339 -9.92 -6.04 1.29
N PHE A 340 -9.05 -6.97 1.65
CA PHE A 340 -8.48 -7.03 3.00
C PHE A 340 -6.96 -6.82 2.99
N LEU A 341 -6.42 -6.41 4.13
CA LEU A 341 -4.98 -6.22 4.31
C LEU A 341 -4.40 -7.37 5.12
N VAL A 342 -3.31 -7.93 4.62
CA VAL A 342 -2.55 -8.98 5.31
C VAL A 342 -1.35 -8.38 6.01
N SER A 343 -1.05 -8.86 7.20
CA SER A 343 0.21 -8.66 7.92
C SER A 343 0.55 -9.91 8.73
N PHE A 344 1.80 -10.03 9.15
CA PHE A 344 2.27 -11.19 9.91
C PHE A 344 2.87 -10.78 11.25
N LYS A 345 2.73 -11.66 12.26
CA LYS A 345 3.34 -11.53 13.57
C LYS A 345 3.88 -12.88 14.00
N HIS A 346 5.12 -12.90 14.45
CA HIS A 346 5.74 -14.11 15.01
C HIS A 346 5.20 -14.44 16.40
N ILE A 347 4.93 -15.73 16.67
CA ILE A 347 4.65 -16.31 17.99
C ILE A 347 5.53 -17.53 18.21
N TYR A 348 5.51 -18.07 19.44
CA TYR A 348 6.13 -19.37 19.74
C TYR A 348 5.14 -20.50 19.46
N GLY A 349 5.62 -21.61 18.87
CA GLY A 349 4.81 -22.76 18.42
C GLY A 349 3.95 -23.43 19.51
N ILE A 350 4.32 -23.25 20.79
CA ILE A 350 3.56 -23.77 21.93
C ILE A 350 2.12 -23.25 22.04
N TYR A 351 1.75 -22.24 21.27
CA TYR A 351 0.39 -21.66 21.27
C TYR A 351 -0.47 -22.09 20.08
N ASN A 352 0.03 -23.01 19.21
CA ASN A 352 -0.63 -23.41 17.95
C ASN A 352 -1.23 -24.83 17.99
N HIS A 353 -1.71 -25.28 19.15
CA HIS A 353 -2.11 -26.68 19.37
C HIS A 353 -3.19 -27.20 18.41
N ALA A 354 -4.18 -26.41 18.05
CA ALA A 354 -5.29 -26.87 17.22
C ALA A 354 -4.85 -27.15 15.77
N ALA A 355 -4.12 -26.23 15.15
CA ALA A 355 -3.63 -26.41 13.79
C ALA A 355 -2.51 -27.47 13.72
N ASP A 356 -1.62 -27.57 14.73
CA ASP A 356 -0.61 -28.63 14.83
C ASP A 356 -1.26 -30.01 14.89
N ALA A 357 -2.35 -30.17 15.67
CA ALA A 357 -3.08 -31.42 15.69
C ALA A 357 -3.68 -31.79 14.34
N LEU A 358 -4.24 -30.82 13.62
CA LEU A 358 -4.80 -31.02 12.27
C LEU A 358 -3.71 -31.36 11.26
N SER A 359 -2.61 -30.62 11.20
CA SER A 359 -1.52 -30.84 10.24
C SER A 359 -0.91 -32.24 10.37
N ARG A 360 -0.98 -32.83 11.57
CA ARG A 360 -0.51 -34.17 11.90
C ARG A 360 -1.58 -35.26 11.84
N PHE A 361 -2.81 -34.93 11.43
CA PHE A 361 -3.95 -35.85 11.38
C PHE A 361 -4.33 -36.44 12.73
N GLN A 362 -4.13 -35.70 13.82
CA GLN A 362 -4.49 -36.08 15.18
C GLN A 362 -5.88 -35.55 15.54
N VAL A 363 -6.90 -36.03 14.84
CA VAL A 363 -8.29 -35.52 14.94
C VAL A 363 -8.83 -35.63 16.38
N SER A 364 -8.52 -36.71 17.11
CA SER A 364 -8.94 -36.85 18.51
C SER A 364 -8.35 -35.73 19.40
N ARG A 365 -7.07 -35.42 19.22
CA ARG A 365 -6.40 -34.32 19.95
C ARG A 365 -7.01 -32.96 19.54
N PHE A 366 -7.28 -32.76 18.25
CA PHE A 366 -7.94 -31.55 17.77
C PHE A 366 -9.32 -31.37 18.44
N ARG A 367 -10.13 -32.43 18.51
CA ARG A 367 -11.45 -32.39 19.16
C ARG A 367 -11.40 -32.10 20.65
N GLN A 368 -10.33 -32.51 21.35
CA GLN A 368 -10.12 -32.14 22.74
C GLN A 368 -9.82 -30.66 22.92
N VAL A 369 -9.03 -30.06 21.99
CA VAL A 369 -8.68 -28.62 22.01
C VAL A 369 -9.84 -27.76 21.54
N MET A 370 -10.61 -28.24 20.55
CA MET A 370 -11.70 -27.54 19.88
C MET A 370 -12.98 -28.39 19.87
N PRO A 371 -13.62 -28.61 21.04
CA PRO A 371 -14.81 -29.46 21.13
C PRO A 371 -16.02 -28.87 20.40
N ASP A 372 -16.05 -27.56 20.19
CA ASP A 372 -17.10 -26.80 19.50
C ASP A 372 -16.85 -26.63 17.98
N ALA A 373 -15.78 -27.23 17.43
CA ALA A 373 -15.50 -27.18 16.01
C ALA A 373 -16.54 -27.95 15.17
N GLU A 374 -16.78 -27.49 13.94
CA GLU A 374 -17.70 -28.10 12.99
C GLU A 374 -17.41 -29.59 12.79
N ALA A 375 -18.45 -30.39 12.54
CA ALA A 375 -18.34 -31.84 12.39
C ALA A 375 -17.42 -32.24 11.23
N HIS A 376 -17.49 -31.50 10.12
CA HIS A 376 -16.74 -31.78 8.90
C HIS A 376 -15.76 -30.64 8.56
N PRO A 377 -14.63 -30.93 7.89
CA PRO A 377 -13.72 -29.88 7.41
C PRO A 377 -14.38 -29.07 6.29
N THR A 378 -14.04 -27.80 6.23
CA THR A 378 -14.35 -26.96 5.07
C THR A 378 -13.50 -27.43 3.86
N VAL A 379 -14.09 -27.46 2.69
CA VAL A 379 -13.38 -27.86 1.46
C VAL A 379 -12.41 -26.73 1.06
N ILE A 380 -11.15 -27.10 0.83
CA ILE A 380 -10.15 -26.20 0.27
C ILE A 380 -10.47 -26.00 -1.22
N PRO A 381 -10.59 -24.76 -1.73
CA PRO A 381 -10.83 -24.52 -3.15
C PRO A 381 -9.74 -25.12 -4.04
N GLU A 382 -10.11 -25.77 -5.15
CA GLU A 382 -9.17 -26.44 -6.08
C GLU A 382 -8.08 -25.49 -6.59
N ILE A 383 -8.43 -24.23 -6.85
CA ILE A 383 -7.50 -23.18 -7.28
C ILE A 383 -6.27 -23.05 -6.36
N VAL A 384 -6.37 -23.43 -5.09
CA VAL A 384 -5.27 -23.37 -4.14
C VAL A 384 -4.15 -24.35 -4.53
N TRP A 385 -4.52 -25.54 -4.98
CA TRP A 385 -3.57 -26.59 -5.38
C TRP A 385 -2.89 -26.24 -6.71
N GLU A 386 -3.61 -25.63 -7.65
CA GLU A 386 -3.06 -25.14 -8.92
C GLU A 386 -2.00 -24.03 -8.71
N LEU A 387 -2.06 -23.30 -7.60
CA LEU A 387 -1.07 -22.28 -7.29
C LEU A 387 0.37 -22.81 -7.18
N SER A 388 0.51 -24.09 -6.88
CA SER A 388 1.79 -24.76 -6.71
C SER A 388 2.33 -25.40 -8.00
N GLU A 389 1.47 -25.79 -8.94
CA GLU A 389 1.89 -26.47 -10.17
C GLU A 389 2.79 -25.58 -11.04
N HIS A 390 2.54 -24.27 -11.05
CA HIS A 390 3.37 -23.30 -11.77
C HIS A 390 4.73 -23.02 -11.11
N THR A 391 4.97 -23.53 -9.89
CA THR A 391 6.25 -23.40 -9.19
C THR A 391 7.27 -24.48 -9.57
N HIS A 392 6.83 -25.61 -10.07
CA HIS A 392 7.68 -26.76 -10.41
C HIS A 392 8.17 -26.78 -11.88
N MET A 393 7.62 -25.92 -12.77
CA MET A 393 8.01 -25.88 -14.19
C MET A 393 9.15 -24.90 -14.54
N GLN A 394 9.85 -24.34 -13.55
CA GLN A 394 10.99 -23.43 -13.80
C GLN A 394 12.28 -23.96 -13.15
N HIS A 395 12.70 -25.15 -13.60
CA HIS A 395 14.10 -25.64 -13.48
C HIS A 395 14.76 -25.73 -14.84
#